data_cc45421bf00ead3423e28b259d677ca3
#
_entry.id   cc45421bf00ead3423e28b259d677ca3
#
_cell.length_a   1.000
_cell.length_b   1.000
_cell.length_c   1.000
_cell.angle_alpha   90.00
_cell.angle_beta   90.00
_cell.angle_gamma   90.00
#
_symmetry.space_group_name_H-M   'P 1'
#
loop_
_entity.id
_entity.type
_entity.pdbx_description
1 polymer ?
#
loop_
_entity_poly.entity_id
_entity_poly.type
_entity_poly.pdbx_seq_one_letter_code
_entity_poly.pdbx_strand_id
1 'polypeptide(L)'
;VVLIDGVSGRPQRVFAPFEDSFTGGAFVAAADLNGDGSADVAVSPDLSGGPRVVIFDSRTGDKLADFFGIDDPNFRGGVRIAFGDVNSDGVPDLIVAAGVGGGPRVAIWDGQSLREGNPTRVVNDFFVFEPSVRDGVFISAGDLNNDGFAEIVAGDGPGGGPRVVAVDGLTLLNSNGGDQKLLANFFTGDPNS
;
A
#
# COMPACT_ATOMS: atom_id res chain seq x y z
N VAL A 1 -9.93 7.41 12.07
CA VAL A 1 -9.24 8.32 11.13
C VAL A 1 -10.06 9.58 10.98
N VAL A 2 -9.41 10.74 10.97
CA VAL A 2 -10.08 12.05 10.82
C VAL A 2 -9.54 12.71 9.56
N LEU A 3 -10.44 13.08 8.66
CA LEU A 3 -10.14 13.96 7.52
C LEU A 3 -10.23 15.42 7.99
N ILE A 4 -9.18 16.17 7.77
CA ILE A 4 -9.07 17.58 8.18
C ILE A 4 -8.91 18.45 6.93
N ASP A 5 -9.69 19.50 6.85
CA ASP A 5 -9.54 20.52 5.81
C ASP A 5 -8.21 21.27 5.96
N GLY A 6 -7.38 21.21 4.93
CA GLY A 6 -6.02 21.78 4.96
C GLY A 6 -5.98 23.32 5.00
N VAL A 7 -7.06 24.00 4.67
CA VAL A 7 -7.16 25.46 4.70
C VAL A 7 -7.68 25.96 6.03
N SER A 8 -8.78 25.38 6.51
CA SER A 8 -9.45 25.82 7.74
C SER A 8 -8.97 25.12 9.00
N GLY A 9 -8.27 23.96 8.88
CA GLY A 9 -7.88 23.10 9.97
C GLY A 9 -9.04 22.40 10.68
N ARG A 10 -10.24 22.44 10.11
CA ARG A 10 -11.44 21.85 10.73
C ARG A 10 -11.63 20.39 10.31
N PRO A 11 -12.11 19.53 11.21
CA PRO A 11 -12.55 18.20 10.84
C PRO A 11 -13.67 18.26 9.79
N GLN A 12 -13.51 17.55 8.69
CA GLN A 12 -14.53 17.40 7.65
C GLN A 12 -15.30 16.09 7.83
N ARG A 13 -14.58 14.99 8.15
CA ARG A 13 -15.17 13.66 8.27
C ARG A 13 -14.38 12.78 9.24
N VAL A 14 -15.08 11.84 9.85
CA VAL A 14 -14.50 10.80 10.72
C VAL A 14 -14.84 9.43 10.15
N PHE A 15 -13.83 8.57 10.00
CA PHE A 15 -13.98 7.17 9.59
C PHE A 15 -13.63 6.25 10.76
N ALA A 16 -14.43 5.21 10.99
CA ALA A 16 -14.18 4.14 11.93
C ALA A 16 -14.03 2.80 11.15
N PRO A 17 -12.85 2.51 10.56
CA PRO A 17 -12.65 1.36 9.70
C PRO A 17 -12.61 0.03 10.44
N PHE A 18 -12.29 0.06 11.74
CA PHE A 18 -12.06 -1.13 12.57
C PHE A 18 -12.92 -1.10 13.84
N GLU A 19 -12.94 -2.21 14.55
CA GLU A 19 -13.66 -2.37 15.82
C GLU A 19 -13.12 -1.41 16.90
N ASP A 20 -13.99 -0.89 17.76
CA ASP A 20 -13.61 0.06 18.83
C ASP A 20 -12.55 -0.51 19.81
N SER A 21 -12.46 -1.83 19.92
CA SER A 21 -11.47 -2.53 20.73
C SER A 21 -10.07 -2.57 20.10
N PHE A 22 -9.94 -2.25 18.80
CA PHE A 22 -8.64 -2.24 18.14
C PHE A 22 -7.85 -0.98 18.48
N THR A 23 -6.66 -1.16 19.05
CA THR A 23 -5.77 -0.08 19.50
C THR A 23 -4.38 -0.13 18.88
N GLY A 24 -4.17 -0.99 17.85
CA GLY A 24 -2.87 -1.24 17.25
C GLY A 24 -2.34 -0.13 16.34
N GLY A 25 -3.13 0.93 16.10
CA GLY A 25 -2.77 1.99 15.15
C GLY A 25 -3.24 1.69 13.72
N ALA A 26 -3.07 2.66 12.83
CA ALA A 26 -3.49 2.53 11.43
C ALA A 26 -2.54 3.27 10.49
N PHE A 27 -2.33 2.70 9.30
CA PHE A 27 -1.73 3.38 8.17
C PHE A 27 -2.84 3.94 7.28
N VAL A 28 -2.55 5.05 6.60
CA VAL A 28 -3.46 5.72 5.67
C VAL A 28 -2.74 6.07 4.38
N ALA A 29 -3.46 5.95 3.27
CA ALA A 29 -3.04 6.45 1.97
C ALA A 29 -4.24 7.13 1.31
N ALA A 30 -3.98 8.06 0.39
CA ALA A 30 -5.04 8.79 -0.28
C ALA A 30 -4.74 8.97 -1.77
N ALA A 31 -5.75 8.71 -2.61
CA ALA A 31 -5.73 8.97 -4.04
C ALA A 31 -7.17 9.08 -4.56
N ASP A 32 -7.39 9.80 -5.63
CA ASP A 32 -8.71 9.88 -6.29
C ASP A 32 -8.93 8.57 -7.09
N LEU A 33 -9.56 7.59 -6.46
CA LEU A 33 -9.81 6.27 -7.02
C LEU A 33 -11.02 6.24 -7.95
N ASN A 34 -12.04 7.05 -7.61
CA ASN A 34 -13.31 7.07 -8.34
C ASN A 34 -13.40 8.14 -9.43
N GLY A 35 -12.39 9.04 -9.53
CA GLY A 35 -12.28 10.08 -10.54
C GLY A 35 -13.21 11.29 -10.30
N ASP A 36 -13.61 11.54 -9.05
CA ASP A 36 -14.54 12.62 -8.71
C ASP A 36 -13.86 13.94 -8.35
N GLY A 37 -12.53 13.98 -8.40
CA GLY A 37 -11.69 15.14 -8.09
C GLY A 37 -11.38 15.31 -6.60
N SER A 38 -11.76 14.34 -5.76
CA SER A 38 -11.44 14.30 -4.32
C SER A 38 -10.65 13.02 -4.01
N ALA A 39 -9.58 13.12 -3.24
CA ALA A 39 -8.82 11.93 -2.88
C ALA A 39 -9.62 11.04 -1.91
N ASP A 40 -9.78 9.75 -2.25
CA ASP A 40 -10.33 8.71 -1.39
C ASP A 40 -9.33 8.26 -0.34
N VAL A 41 -9.80 7.68 0.76
CA VAL A 41 -8.96 7.33 1.91
C VAL A 41 -8.92 5.81 2.09
N ALA A 42 -7.77 5.20 1.84
CA ALA A 42 -7.50 3.83 2.24
C ALA A 42 -6.94 3.79 3.67
N VAL A 43 -7.41 2.84 4.46
CA VAL A 43 -6.97 2.62 5.84
C VAL A 43 -6.65 1.15 6.05
N SER A 44 -5.51 0.87 6.66
CA SER A 44 -5.11 -0.47 7.07
C SER A 44 -4.65 -0.49 8.54
N PRO A 45 -4.83 -1.59 9.27
CA PRO A 45 -4.35 -1.70 10.64
C PRO A 45 -2.84 -1.93 10.68
N ASP A 46 -2.21 -1.44 11.74
CA ASP A 46 -0.83 -1.75 12.10
C ASP A 46 -0.76 -3.01 13.00
N LEU A 47 0.32 -3.16 13.74
CA LEU A 47 0.64 -4.31 14.57
C LEU A 47 -0.56 -4.79 15.42
N SER A 48 -0.73 -6.09 15.52
CA SER A 48 -1.88 -6.81 16.09
C SER A 48 -3.16 -6.79 15.24
N GLY A 49 -3.22 -5.99 14.16
CA GLY A 49 -4.30 -6.02 13.19
C GLY A 49 -4.10 -7.09 12.12
N GLY A 50 -5.21 -7.47 11.46
CA GLY A 50 -5.19 -8.36 10.30
C GLY A 50 -4.72 -7.65 9.02
N PRO A 51 -4.65 -8.34 7.89
CA PRO A 51 -4.26 -7.76 6.60
C PRO A 51 -5.42 -7.02 5.91
N ARG A 52 -6.38 -6.49 6.67
CA ARG A 52 -7.58 -5.83 6.15
C ARG A 52 -7.26 -4.43 5.62
N VAL A 53 -7.83 -4.09 4.48
CA VAL A 53 -7.84 -2.74 3.94
C VAL A 53 -9.28 -2.28 3.76
N VAL A 54 -9.59 -1.05 4.17
CA VAL A 54 -10.88 -0.42 3.95
C VAL A 54 -10.65 0.89 3.22
N ILE A 55 -11.37 1.10 2.11
CA ILE A 55 -11.29 2.32 1.31
C ILE A 55 -12.61 3.07 1.41
N PHE A 56 -12.55 4.37 1.67
CA PHE A 56 -13.71 5.26 1.78
C PHE A 56 -13.63 6.37 0.75
N ASP A 57 -14.74 6.63 0.09
CA ASP A 57 -14.97 7.88 -0.62
C ASP A 57 -14.96 9.04 0.38
N SER A 58 -14.02 9.96 0.24
CA SER A 58 -13.86 11.06 1.20
C SER A 58 -14.99 12.09 1.10
N ARG A 59 -15.65 12.21 -0.05
CA ARG A 59 -16.71 13.15 -0.30
C ARG A 59 -18.06 12.68 0.22
N THR A 60 -18.43 11.43 -0.04
CA THR A 60 -19.70 10.84 0.40
C THR A 60 -19.61 10.18 1.78
N GLY A 61 -18.46 9.58 2.10
CA GLY A 61 -18.22 8.77 3.28
C GLY A 61 -18.59 7.30 3.08
N ASP A 62 -18.98 6.93 1.88
CA ASP A 62 -19.30 5.56 1.56
C ASP A 62 -18.04 4.69 1.51
N LYS A 63 -18.24 3.41 1.76
CA LYS A 63 -17.17 2.43 1.66
C LYS A 63 -17.08 1.95 0.21
N LEU A 64 -15.93 2.19 -0.45
CA LEU A 64 -15.65 1.73 -1.80
C LEU A 64 -15.19 0.27 -1.82
N ALA A 65 -14.29 -0.11 -0.88
CA ALA A 65 -13.80 -1.47 -0.77
C ALA A 65 -13.53 -1.87 0.68
N ASP A 66 -13.60 -3.18 0.98
CA ASP A 66 -13.31 -3.76 2.30
C ASP A 66 -12.88 -5.22 2.10
N PHE A 67 -11.59 -5.51 2.21
CA PHE A 67 -11.01 -6.80 1.83
C PHE A 67 -9.69 -7.08 2.54
N PHE A 68 -9.14 -8.29 2.38
CA PHE A 68 -7.80 -8.62 2.84
C PHE A 68 -6.75 -8.29 1.76
N GLY A 69 -5.91 -7.29 2.03
CA GLY A 69 -4.86 -6.86 1.12
C GLY A 69 -3.74 -7.88 0.93
N ILE A 70 -3.52 -8.76 1.92
CA ILE A 70 -2.66 -9.95 1.84
C ILE A 70 -3.52 -11.18 2.09
N ASP A 71 -3.37 -12.21 1.26
CA ASP A 71 -4.14 -13.45 1.35
C ASP A 71 -3.59 -14.38 2.44
N ASP A 72 -3.75 -13.94 3.70
CA ASP A 72 -3.50 -14.71 4.92
C ASP A 72 -4.40 -14.17 6.05
N PRO A 73 -5.59 -14.70 6.24
CA PRO A 73 -6.56 -14.21 7.22
C PRO A 73 -6.08 -14.36 8.67
N ASN A 74 -5.05 -15.18 8.93
CA ASN A 74 -4.46 -15.37 10.25
C ASN A 74 -3.29 -14.43 10.55
N PHE A 75 -2.81 -13.70 9.55
CA PHE A 75 -1.72 -12.75 9.72
C PHE A 75 -2.15 -11.61 10.67
N ARG A 76 -1.25 -11.19 11.58
CA ARG A 76 -1.51 -10.15 12.58
C ARG A 76 -0.40 -9.09 12.67
N GLY A 77 0.44 -9.00 11.65
CA GLY A 77 1.49 -7.98 11.54
C GLY A 77 1.01 -6.64 10.97
N GLY A 78 -0.29 -6.52 10.65
CA GLY A 78 -0.82 -5.39 9.91
C GLY A 78 -0.31 -5.30 8.48
N VAL A 79 -0.72 -4.28 7.76
CA VAL A 79 -0.20 -4.01 6.40
C VAL A 79 0.07 -2.53 6.20
N ARG A 80 1.03 -2.19 5.35
CA ARG A 80 1.32 -0.84 4.89
C ARG A 80 0.76 -0.68 3.49
N ILE A 81 0.30 0.51 3.18
CA ILE A 81 -0.41 0.81 1.94
C ILE A 81 0.12 2.06 1.26
N ALA A 82 0.11 2.06 -0.06
CA ALA A 82 0.39 3.22 -0.91
C ALA A 82 -0.47 3.15 -2.17
N PHE A 83 -0.63 4.27 -2.85
CA PHE A 83 -1.26 4.34 -4.16
C PHE A 83 -0.26 4.73 -5.25
N GLY A 84 -0.40 4.15 -6.45
CA GLY A 84 0.33 4.51 -7.66
C GLY A 84 -0.27 3.79 -8.86
N ASP A 85 -0.27 4.43 -10.01
CA ASP A 85 -0.76 3.85 -11.27
C ASP A 85 0.32 2.92 -11.84
N VAL A 86 0.29 1.63 -11.47
CA VAL A 86 1.31 0.63 -11.84
C VAL A 86 1.07 0.06 -13.24
N ASN A 87 -0.20 0.05 -13.68
CA ASN A 87 -0.60 -0.48 -14.97
C ASN A 87 -0.79 0.60 -16.06
N SER A 88 -0.62 1.89 -15.71
CA SER A 88 -0.74 3.06 -16.60
C SER A 88 -2.14 3.19 -17.25
N ASP A 89 -3.20 2.85 -16.50
CA ASP A 89 -4.58 2.98 -16.98
C ASP A 89 -5.26 4.29 -16.54
N GLY A 90 -4.56 5.13 -15.79
CA GLY A 90 -5.02 6.42 -15.28
C GLY A 90 -5.80 6.34 -13.97
N VAL A 91 -5.94 5.15 -13.38
CA VAL A 91 -6.55 4.95 -12.06
C VAL A 91 -5.49 4.46 -11.08
N PRO A 92 -5.31 5.08 -9.91
CA PRO A 92 -4.30 4.65 -8.95
C PRO A 92 -4.57 3.24 -8.42
N ASP A 93 -3.59 2.33 -8.55
CA ASP A 93 -3.61 0.99 -7.95
C ASP A 93 -3.24 1.05 -6.48
N LEU A 94 -3.75 0.12 -5.68
CA LEU A 94 -3.38 -0.01 -4.28
C LEU A 94 -2.25 -1.02 -4.10
N ILE A 95 -1.11 -0.55 -3.61
CA ILE A 95 0.03 -1.37 -3.24
C ILE A 95 -0.08 -1.69 -1.74
N VAL A 96 -0.02 -2.97 -1.39
CA VAL A 96 -0.11 -3.48 -0.02
C VAL A 96 1.14 -4.27 0.32
N ALA A 97 1.85 -3.87 1.35
CA ALA A 97 3.03 -4.58 1.85
C ALA A 97 2.74 -5.20 3.23
N ALA A 98 3.23 -6.41 3.45
CA ALA A 98 3.07 -7.09 4.73
C ALA A 98 3.84 -6.38 5.85
N GLY A 99 3.22 -6.31 7.03
CA GLY A 99 3.84 -5.83 8.24
C GLY A 99 4.76 -6.84 8.90
N VAL A 100 5.13 -6.58 10.17
CA VAL A 100 6.06 -7.39 10.94
C VAL A 100 5.60 -8.85 11.02
N GLY A 101 6.51 -9.77 10.73
CA GLY A 101 6.25 -11.22 10.71
C GLY A 101 5.76 -11.77 9.37
N GLY A 102 5.33 -10.93 8.43
CA GLY A 102 4.69 -11.35 7.17
C GLY A 102 5.63 -11.64 6.00
N GLY A 103 6.94 -11.53 6.18
CA GLY A 103 7.90 -11.55 5.07
C GLY A 103 7.85 -10.26 4.24
N PRO A 104 8.74 -10.10 3.23
CA PRO A 104 8.80 -8.89 2.42
C PRO A 104 7.80 -8.93 1.25
N ARG A 105 6.58 -9.42 1.52
CA ARG A 105 5.53 -9.65 0.52
C ARG A 105 4.85 -8.35 0.14
N VAL A 106 4.71 -8.13 -1.16
CA VAL A 106 3.97 -7.03 -1.77
C VAL A 106 2.88 -7.58 -2.67
N ALA A 107 1.70 -6.99 -2.59
CA ALA A 107 0.53 -7.27 -3.40
C ALA A 107 0.06 -5.97 -4.07
N ILE A 108 -0.31 -6.01 -5.35
CA ILE A 108 -0.81 -4.85 -6.08
C ILE A 108 -2.23 -5.14 -6.55
N TRP A 109 -3.16 -4.28 -6.14
CA TRP A 109 -4.59 -4.39 -6.44
C TRP A 109 -5.02 -3.33 -7.44
N ASP A 110 -5.67 -3.75 -8.48
CA ASP A 110 -6.15 -2.93 -9.59
C ASP A 110 -7.17 -1.89 -9.12
N GLY A 111 -6.89 -0.61 -9.41
CA GLY A 111 -7.69 0.51 -8.96
C GLY A 111 -9.10 0.53 -9.52
N GLN A 112 -9.30 0.13 -10.79
CA GLN A 112 -10.63 0.06 -11.39
C GLN A 112 -11.48 -1.00 -10.70
N SER A 113 -10.92 -2.17 -10.44
CA SER A 113 -11.60 -3.26 -9.75
C SER A 113 -11.96 -2.92 -8.29
N LEU A 114 -11.10 -2.13 -7.62
CA LEU A 114 -11.35 -1.65 -6.25
C LEU A 114 -12.55 -0.71 -6.18
N ARG A 115 -12.66 0.26 -7.08
CA ARG A 115 -13.81 1.18 -7.12
C ARG A 115 -15.11 0.49 -7.50
N GLU A 116 -15.05 -0.62 -8.23
CA GLU A 116 -16.20 -1.45 -8.58
C GLU A 116 -16.61 -2.43 -7.46
N GLY A 117 -15.84 -2.48 -6.36
CA GLY A 117 -16.08 -3.36 -5.22
C GLY A 117 -15.74 -4.84 -5.49
N ASN A 118 -14.95 -5.12 -6.52
CA ASN A 118 -14.54 -6.47 -6.92
C ASN A 118 -13.01 -6.59 -7.05
N PRO A 119 -12.24 -6.53 -5.94
CA PRO A 119 -10.79 -6.44 -5.94
C PRO A 119 -10.09 -7.55 -6.73
N THR A 120 -9.26 -7.17 -7.72
CA THR A 120 -8.40 -8.07 -8.49
C THR A 120 -6.94 -7.64 -8.43
N ARG A 121 -6.01 -8.57 -8.66
CA ARG A 121 -4.57 -8.26 -8.71
C ARG A 121 -4.17 -7.65 -10.04
N VAL A 122 -3.25 -6.68 -10.03
CA VAL A 122 -2.53 -6.22 -11.23
C VAL A 122 -1.51 -7.28 -11.65
N VAL A 123 -0.75 -7.82 -10.68
CA VAL A 123 0.26 -8.86 -10.87
C VAL A 123 0.20 -9.86 -9.71
N ASN A 124 0.86 -11.02 -9.84
CA ASN A 124 1.06 -11.93 -8.73
C ASN A 124 1.84 -11.27 -7.59
N ASP A 125 1.54 -11.65 -6.35
CA ASP A 125 2.30 -11.21 -5.18
C ASP A 125 3.78 -11.60 -5.32
N PHE A 126 4.68 -10.73 -4.89
CA PHE A 126 6.12 -10.93 -4.96
C PHE A 126 6.81 -10.52 -3.65
N PHE A 127 8.07 -10.92 -3.50
CA PHE A 127 8.92 -10.51 -2.39
C PHE A 127 9.91 -9.45 -2.85
N VAL A 128 9.88 -8.28 -2.23
CA VAL A 128 10.72 -7.12 -2.60
C VAL A 128 12.13 -7.17 -1.96
N PHE A 129 12.31 -8.01 -0.94
CA PHE A 129 13.58 -8.33 -0.29
C PHE A 129 13.78 -9.84 -0.22
N GLU A 130 14.87 -10.28 0.41
CA GLU A 130 15.16 -11.70 0.64
C GLU A 130 14.03 -12.36 1.46
N PRO A 131 13.62 -13.59 1.11
CA PRO A 131 12.50 -14.28 1.76
C PRO A 131 12.65 -14.49 3.28
N SER A 132 13.86 -14.34 3.81
CA SER A 132 14.15 -14.45 5.25
C SER A 132 13.80 -13.21 6.07
N VAL A 133 13.63 -12.05 5.43
CA VAL A 133 13.24 -10.80 6.10
C VAL A 133 11.87 -10.95 6.76
N ARG A 134 11.73 -10.49 8.02
CA ARG A 134 10.49 -10.57 8.81
C ARG A 134 10.10 -9.25 9.48
N ASP A 135 10.83 -8.19 9.23
CA ASP A 135 10.68 -6.90 9.91
C ASP A 135 9.55 -6.05 9.33
N GLY A 136 8.87 -6.60 8.31
CA GLY A 136 7.84 -5.92 7.52
C GLY A 136 8.46 -5.00 6.46
N VAL A 137 7.61 -4.39 5.64
CA VAL A 137 8.04 -3.52 4.54
C VAL A 137 7.29 -2.20 4.62
N PHE A 138 8.00 -1.08 4.62
CA PHE A 138 7.43 0.23 4.31
C PHE A 138 7.35 0.40 2.80
N ILE A 139 6.27 1.00 2.32
CA ILE A 139 5.97 1.07 0.89
C ILE A 139 5.59 2.48 0.46
N SER A 140 5.99 2.86 -0.73
CA SER A 140 5.53 4.04 -1.46
C SER A 140 5.52 3.72 -2.96
N ALA A 141 4.87 4.54 -3.76
CA ALA A 141 4.88 4.38 -5.21
C ALA A 141 4.88 5.73 -5.92
N GLY A 142 5.35 5.76 -7.14
CA GLY A 142 5.36 6.92 -8.02
C GLY A 142 6.17 6.65 -9.27
N ASP A 143 5.85 7.35 -10.35
CA ASP A 143 6.61 7.28 -11.62
C ASP A 143 7.95 8.04 -11.45
N LEU A 144 9.04 7.30 -11.21
CA LEU A 144 10.37 7.84 -10.93
C LEU A 144 11.21 8.03 -12.19
N ASN A 145 10.90 7.31 -13.25
CA ASN A 145 11.65 7.30 -14.50
C ASN A 145 10.91 8.01 -15.62
N ASN A 146 9.67 8.45 -15.38
CA ASN A 146 8.77 9.16 -16.28
C ASN A 146 8.39 8.33 -17.52
N ASP A 147 8.13 7.03 -17.32
CA ASP A 147 7.66 6.11 -18.36
C ASP A 147 6.13 5.88 -18.33
N GLY A 148 5.44 6.47 -17.36
CA GLY A 148 3.99 6.39 -17.17
C GLY A 148 3.53 5.24 -16.29
N PHE A 149 4.44 4.41 -15.77
CA PHE A 149 4.16 3.32 -14.84
C PHE A 149 4.76 3.65 -13.46
N ALA A 150 4.00 3.52 -12.40
CA ALA A 150 4.53 3.79 -11.07
C ALA A 150 5.50 2.69 -10.61
N GLU A 151 6.69 3.11 -10.15
CA GLU A 151 7.65 2.26 -9.45
C GLU A 151 7.18 1.97 -8.03
N ILE A 152 7.57 0.81 -7.53
CA ILE A 152 7.38 0.41 -6.14
C ILE A 152 8.66 0.73 -5.35
N VAL A 153 8.57 1.65 -4.40
CA VAL A 153 9.67 1.99 -3.50
C VAL A 153 9.44 1.30 -2.16
N ALA A 154 10.37 0.46 -1.75
CA ALA A 154 10.28 -0.31 -0.53
C ALA A 154 11.46 -0.06 0.40
N GLY A 155 11.17 0.12 1.68
CA GLY A 155 12.14 0.17 2.76
C GLY A 155 11.92 -0.99 3.73
N ASP A 156 12.99 -1.51 4.31
CA ASP A 156 12.91 -2.55 5.34
C ASP A 156 12.29 -2.00 6.63
N GLY A 157 11.62 -2.87 7.38
CA GLY A 157 10.92 -2.49 8.61
C GLY A 157 11.83 -2.38 9.84
N PRO A 158 11.27 -2.07 11.02
CA PRO A 158 12.04 -1.92 12.25
C PRO A 158 12.74 -3.21 12.66
N GLY A 159 14.06 -3.20 12.72
CA GLY A 159 14.90 -4.37 12.99
C GLY A 159 15.61 -4.91 11.75
N GLY A 160 15.17 -4.51 10.56
CA GLY A 160 15.89 -4.69 9.31
C GLY A 160 16.97 -3.65 9.11
N GLY A 161 17.71 -3.75 8.03
CA GLY A 161 18.73 -2.75 7.67
C GLY A 161 18.10 -1.48 7.07
N PRO A 162 18.85 -0.37 6.98
CA PRO A 162 18.37 0.88 6.39
C PRO A 162 18.35 0.82 4.85
N ARG A 163 17.96 -0.32 4.29
CA ARG A 163 17.93 -0.59 2.85
C ARG A 163 16.68 -0.06 2.20
N VAL A 164 16.85 0.58 1.06
CA VAL A 164 15.77 1.04 0.19
C VAL A 164 15.99 0.49 -1.22
N VAL A 165 14.91 0.00 -1.82
CA VAL A 165 14.88 -0.44 -3.23
C VAL A 165 13.77 0.28 -3.97
N ALA A 166 13.98 0.52 -5.28
CA ALA A 166 12.93 0.91 -6.20
C ALA A 166 12.83 -0.14 -7.31
N VAL A 167 11.66 -0.73 -7.47
CA VAL A 167 11.36 -1.77 -8.44
C VAL A 167 10.57 -1.17 -9.59
N ASP A 168 11.01 -1.42 -10.82
CA ASP A 168 10.43 -0.93 -12.06
C ASP A 168 9.03 -1.52 -12.29
N GLY A 169 8.02 -0.64 -12.35
CA GLY A 169 6.61 -1.03 -12.47
C GLY A 169 6.31 -1.72 -13.79
N LEU A 170 6.84 -1.22 -14.91
CA LEU A 170 6.64 -1.80 -16.22
C LEU A 170 7.22 -3.23 -16.32
N THR A 171 8.38 -3.49 -15.71
CA THR A 171 8.95 -4.85 -15.66
C THR A 171 8.10 -5.78 -14.82
N LEU A 172 7.60 -5.33 -13.66
CA LEU A 172 6.67 -6.11 -12.84
C LEU A 172 5.42 -6.49 -13.61
N LEU A 173 4.82 -5.54 -14.32
CA LEU A 173 3.61 -5.76 -15.11
C LEU A 173 3.86 -6.79 -16.22
N ASN A 174 4.92 -6.62 -17.01
CA ASN A 174 5.25 -7.50 -18.15
C ASN A 174 5.60 -8.93 -17.72
N SER A 175 6.13 -9.13 -16.52
CA SER A 175 6.51 -10.44 -15.97
C SER A 175 5.43 -11.02 -15.04
N ASN A 176 4.30 -10.34 -14.85
CA ASN A 176 3.28 -10.71 -13.88
C ASN A 176 3.84 -10.91 -12.46
N GLY A 177 4.73 -10.00 -12.04
CA GLY A 177 5.40 -10.03 -10.73
C GLY A 177 6.60 -10.98 -10.63
N GLY A 178 6.97 -11.66 -11.72
CA GLY A 178 8.06 -12.65 -11.73
C GLY A 178 9.46 -12.04 -11.72
N ASP A 179 9.66 -11.01 -12.54
CA ASP A 179 10.95 -10.32 -12.65
C ASP A 179 10.91 -8.97 -11.96
N GLN A 180 11.96 -8.62 -11.23
CA GLN A 180 12.10 -7.36 -10.54
C GLN A 180 13.37 -6.64 -11.02
N LYS A 181 13.22 -5.72 -11.95
CA LYS A 181 14.29 -4.81 -12.33
C LYS A 181 14.39 -3.72 -11.28
N LEU A 182 15.53 -3.60 -10.62
CA LEU A 182 15.79 -2.55 -9.65
C LEU A 182 16.29 -1.28 -10.37
N LEU A 183 15.58 -0.17 -10.19
CA LEU A 183 16.04 1.16 -10.59
C LEU A 183 16.97 1.75 -9.53
N ALA A 184 16.75 1.40 -8.26
CA ALA A 184 17.59 1.80 -7.14
C ALA A 184 17.71 0.67 -6.12
N ASN A 185 18.88 0.59 -5.45
CA ASN A 185 19.14 -0.31 -4.33
C ASN A 185 20.29 0.29 -3.52
N PHE A 186 19.99 0.87 -2.38
CA PHE A 186 20.99 1.58 -1.57
C PHE A 186 20.64 1.54 -0.08
N PHE A 187 21.61 1.88 0.75
CA PHE A 187 21.44 2.03 2.20
C PHE A 187 21.38 3.51 2.57
N THR A 188 20.39 3.91 3.38
CA THR A 188 20.21 5.30 3.84
C THR A 188 21.02 5.62 5.09
N GLY A 189 21.71 4.64 5.69
CA GLY A 189 22.53 4.75 6.89
C GLY A 189 23.61 3.68 6.93
N ASP A 190 24.21 3.45 8.10
CA ASP A 190 25.17 2.36 8.29
C ASP A 190 24.43 1.00 8.15
N PRO A 191 24.82 0.14 7.21
CA PRO A 191 24.21 -1.17 7.03
C PRO A 191 24.37 -2.11 8.23
N ASN A 192 25.18 -1.75 9.22
CA ASN A 192 25.42 -2.52 10.45
C ASN A 192 24.78 -1.85 11.69
N SER A 193 23.97 -0.81 11.53
CA SER A 193 23.32 -0.07 12.62
C SER A 193 22.00 -0.69 13.06
#